data_cc67b09c1e8dd28c2637422e5b9c3763
#
_entry.id   cc67b09c1e8dd28c2637422e5b9c3763
#
_cell.length_a   1.000
_cell.length_b   1.000
_cell.length_c   1.000
_cell.angle_alpha   90.00
_cell.angle_beta   90.00
_cell.angle_gamma   90.00
#
_symmetry.space_group_name_H-M   'P 1'
#
loop_
_entity.id
_entity.type
_entity.pdbx_description
1 polymer ?
#
loop_
_entity_poly.entity_id
_entity_poly.type
_entity_poly.pdbx_seq_one_letter_code
_entity_poly.pdbx_strand_id
1 'polypeptide(L)'
;LGPIGLHIENGNTPVCPDIVAFYSSKAAFEGSQTTICDGRRVFEAFSDVQKSRWSQRMMVTRTLPEALWKRYLANEHPAISEPEDVTQEHILQFKASIPDQDFTLNDDGSLEYRIKVSPVRPSSLSNGQAFANAILGPSHNYEPPVYTLDDGAVVTPKEIEELRGVAETCTVEINWQDGDVAVIDNTRVMHGRRAIKDQDRQLFIGMGRL
;
A
#
# COMPACT_ATOMS: atom_id res chain seq x y z
N LEU A 1 -12.56 12.87 -8.62
CA LEU A 1 -12.06 11.66 -7.96
C LEU A 1 -11.59 11.99 -6.54
N GLY A 2 -11.96 11.14 -5.55
CA GLY A 2 -11.59 11.33 -4.15
C GLY A 2 -10.07 11.27 -3.88
N PRO A 3 -9.63 11.62 -2.65
CA PRO A 3 -8.24 11.51 -2.26
C PRO A 3 -7.81 10.04 -2.17
N ILE A 4 -6.51 9.80 -2.24
CA ILE A 4 -5.89 8.52 -1.92
C ILE A 4 -5.08 8.71 -0.62
N GLY A 5 -5.34 7.88 0.38
CA GLY A 5 -4.63 7.93 1.65
C GLY A 5 -3.16 7.51 1.53
N LEU A 6 -2.39 7.78 2.57
CA LEU A 6 -0.97 7.46 2.61
C LEU A 6 -0.75 5.94 2.58
N HIS A 7 0.11 5.49 1.67
CA HIS A 7 0.48 4.08 1.50
C HIS A 7 1.87 3.98 0.87
N ILE A 8 2.46 2.82 0.96
CA ILE A 8 3.56 2.39 0.08
C ILE A 8 2.99 1.45 -0.98
N GLU A 9 3.62 1.42 -2.15
CA GLU A 9 3.21 0.48 -3.20
C GLU A 9 3.37 -0.96 -2.71
N ASN A 10 2.34 -1.76 -2.93
CA ASN A 10 2.23 -3.14 -2.47
C ASN A 10 2.41 -3.31 -0.94
N GLY A 11 2.07 -2.30 -0.14
CA GLY A 11 2.29 -2.27 1.30
C GLY A 11 1.52 -3.32 2.12
N ASN A 12 0.51 -3.94 1.53
CA ASN A 12 -0.22 -5.09 2.09
C ASN A 12 0.25 -6.43 1.51
N THR A 13 1.45 -6.46 0.94
CA THR A 13 2.08 -7.68 0.44
C THR A 13 3.53 -7.76 0.91
N PRO A 14 4.16 -8.94 1.00
CA PRO A 14 5.58 -9.06 1.33
C PRO A 14 6.48 -8.67 0.15
N VAL A 15 5.89 -8.46 -1.03
CA VAL A 15 6.62 -8.21 -2.28
C VAL A 15 6.42 -6.74 -2.68
N CYS A 16 7.06 -5.84 -1.90
CA CYS A 16 7.06 -4.41 -2.20
C CYS A 16 8.21 -4.05 -3.16
N PRO A 17 8.04 -3.09 -4.07
CA PRO A 17 9.17 -2.46 -4.74
C PRO A 17 10.00 -1.64 -3.75
N ASP A 18 11.32 -1.52 -4.01
CA ASP A 18 12.19 -0.69 -3.18
C ASP A 18 12.08 0.80 -3.53
N ILE A 19 11.83 1.07 -4.81
CA ILE A 19 11.77 2.43 -5.36
C ILE A 19 10.45 2.63 -6.09
N VAL A 20 9.87 3.82 -5.90
CA VAL A 20 8.77 4.33 -6.72
C VAL A 20 9.20 5.66 -7.32
N ALA A 21 9.02 5.80 -8.63
CA ALA A 21 9.29 7.02 -9.38
C ALA A 21 7.99 7.58 -9.94
N PHE A 22 7.82 8.88 -9.82
CA PHE A 22 6.72 9.63 -10.43
C PHE A 22 7.28 10.56 -11.51
N TYR A 23 6.59 10.65 -12.63
CA TYR A 23 6.88 11.61 -13.68
C TYR A 23 5.63 12.43 -14.00
N SER A 24 5.75 13.74 -13.89
CA SER A 24 4.68 14.68 -14.23
C SER A 24 4.82 15.12 -15.69
N SER A 25 4.08 14.49 -16.58
CA SER A 25 4.00 14.94 -17.98
C SER A 25 3.16 16.20 -18.11
N LYS A 26 2.11 16.33 -17.28
CA LYS A 26 1.27 17.52 -17.18
C LYS A 26 0.86 17.72 -15.72
N ALA A 27 1.30 18.80 -15.14
CA ALA A 27 0.95 19.18 -13.78
C ALA A 27 -0.53 19.60 -13.68
N ALA A 28 -1.13 19.41 -12.51
CA ALA A 28 -2.47 19.91 -12.24
C ALA A 28 -2.46 21.43 -12.13
N PHE A 29 -3.43 22.07 -12.74
CA PHE A 29 -3.67 23.51 -12.61
C PHE A 29 -4.11 23.86 -11.17
N GLU A 30 -4.90 22.99 -10.52
CA GLU A 30 -5.42 23.21 -9.17
C GLU A 30 -5.55 21.88 -8.43
N GLY A 31 -5.18 21.87 -7.14
CA GLY A 31 -5.34 20.72 -6.27
C GLY A 31 -4.57 19.50 -6.77
N SER A 32 -5.07 18.30 -6.47
CA SER A 32 -4.53 17.04 -6.99
C SER A 32 -3.08 16.74 -6.58
N GLN A 33 -2.56 17.40 -5.54
CA GLN A 33 -1.17 17.26 -5.10
C GLN A 33 -0.88 15.80 -4.71
N THR A 34 0.29 15.31 -5.06
CA THR A 34 0.84 14.10 -4.46
C THR A 34 1.32 14.45 -3.06
N THR A 35 0.87 13.69 -2.08
CA THR A 35 1.36 13.78 -0.71
C THR A 35 2.47 12.78 -0.51
N ILE A 36 3.52 13.16 0.23
CA ILE A 36 4.59 12.29 0.67
C ILE A 36 4.79 12.43 2.17
N CYS A 37 5.01 11.30 2.84
CA CYS A 37 5.14 11.23 4.29
C CYS A 37 6.36 10.38 4.65
N ASP A 38 7.32 10.96 5.34
CA ASP A 38 8.48 10.23 5.82
C ASP A 38 8.09 9.31 6.99
N GLY A 39 7.99 8.02 6.73
CA GLY A 39 7.63 7.00 7.73
C GLY A 39 8.61 6.89 8.89
N ARG A 40 9.87 7.31 8.72
CA ARG A 40 10.82 7.41 9.82
C ARG A 40 10.42 8.50 10.81
N ARG A 41 10.04 9.69 10.29
CA ARG A 41 9.55 10.78 11.14
C ARG A 41 8.24 10.40 11.86
N VAL A 42 7.36 9.64 11.18
CA VAL A 42 6.15 9.10 11.81
C VAL A 42 6.52 8.17 12.98
N PHE A 43 7.45 7.23 12.76
CA PHE A 43 7.90 6.31 13.81
C PHE A 43 8.59 7.05 14.98
N GLU A 44 9.39 8.07 14.69
CA GLU A 44 10.04 8.91 15.70
C GLU A 44 9.02 9.71 16.53
N ALA A 45 7.93 10.16 15.90
CA ALA A 45 6.85 10.91 16.55
C ALA A 45 5.90 10.04 17.41
N PHE A 46 5.95 8.73 17.27
CA PHE A 46 5.15 7.82 18.09
C PHE A 46 5.56 7.87 19.56
N SER A 47 4.57 7.84 20.46
CA SER A 47 4.79 7.52 21.86
C SER A 47 5.33 6.09 22.02
N ASP A 48 5.89 5.75 23.18
CA ASP A 48 6.42 4.41 23.44
C ASP A 48 5.33 3.34 23.31
N VAL A 49 4.08 3.65 23.70
CA VAL A 49 2.92 2.77 23.54
C VAL A 49 2.64 2.54 22.05
N GLN A 50 2.63 3.58 21.24
CA GLN A 50 2.42 3.47 19.79
C GLN A 50 3.58 2.73 19.10
N LYS A 51 4.83 2.97 19.52
CA LYS A 51 6.00 2.22 19.00
C LYS A 51 5.86 0.74 19.29
N SER A 52 5.53 0.37 20.51
CA SER A 52 5.28 -1.03 20.89
C SER A 52 4.13 -1.64 20.09
N ARG A 53 3.04 -0.89 19.94
CA ARG A 53 1.84 -1.33 19.21
C ARG A 53 2.13 -1.60 17.74
N TRP A 54 2.71 -0.63 17.03
CA TRP A 54 2.93 -0.68 15.59
C TRP A 54 4.18 -1.48 15.17
N SER A 55 5.05 -1.86 16.11
CA SER A 55 6.18 -2.76 15.85
C SER A 55 5.77 -4.24 15.81
N GLN A 56 4.56 -4.58 16.20
CA GLN A 56 4.04 -5.92 16.03
C GLN A 56 3.81 -6.23 14.55
N ARG A 57 3.94 -7.49 14.15
CA ARG A 57 3.48 -7.92 12.83
C ARG A 57 1.95 -7.83 12.76
N MET A 58 1.45 -7.62 11.58
CA MET A 58 0.04 -7.40 11.33
C MET A 58 -0.46 -8.37 10.27
N MET A 59 -1.51 -9.12 10.59
CA MET A 59 -2.26 -9.90 9.63
C MET A 59 -3.25 -8.98 8.92
N VAL A 60 -3.15 -8.90 7.61
CA VAL A 60 -4.13 -8.23 6.73
C VAL A 60 -5.05 -9.30 6.18
N THR A 61 -6.33 -9.21 6.50
CA THR A 61 -7.36 -10.11 5.95
C THR A 61 -8.29 -9.31 5.06
N ARG A 62 -8.56 -9.81 3.86
CA ARG A 62 -9.43 -9.14 2.91
C ARG A 62 -10.03 -10.12 1.92
N THR A 63 -11.27 -9.87 1.48
CA THR A 63 -11.96 -10.66 0.46
C THR A 63 -11.99 -9.92 -0.87
N LEU A 64 -11.57 -10.58 -1.93
CA LEU A 64 -11.55 -10.07 -3.30
C LEU A 64 -12.65 -10.72 -4.12
N PRO A 65 -13.49 -9.94 -4.83
CA PRO A 65 -14.38 -10.47 -5.86
C PRO A 65 -13.62 -11.27 -6.93
N GLU A 66 -14.25 -12.29 -7.51
CA GLU A 66 -13.63 -13.18 -8.50
C GLU A 66 -12.96 -12.43 -9.65
N ALA A 67 -13.66 -11.51 -10.29
CA ALA A 67 -13.12 -10.72 -11.41
C ALA A 67 -11.88 -9.90 -11.03
N LEU A 68 -11.74 -9.53 -9.74
CA LEU A 68 -10.63 -8.69 -9.28
C LEU A 68 -9.38 -9.54 -9.00
N TRP A 69 -9.51 -10.65 -8.26
CA TRP A 69 -8.35 -11.47 -7.96
C TRP A 69 -7.82 -12.20 -9.21
N LYS A 70 -8.69 -12.60 -10.14
CA LYS A 70 -8.27 -13.16 -11.44
C LYS A 70 -7.45 -12.16 -12.24
N ARG A 71 -7.89 -10.89 -12.30
CA ARG A 71 -7.13 -9.83 -12.98
C ARG A 71 -5.78 -9.57 -12.33
N TYR A 72 -5.70 -9.60 -10.99
CA TYR A 72 -4.42 -9.43 -10.30
C TYR A 72 -3.46 -10.58 -10.61
N LEU A 73 -3.93 -11.83 -10.58
CA LEU A 73 -3.08 -12.96 -10.92
C LEU A 73 -2.63 -12.94 -12.39
N ALA A 74 -3.50 -12.58 -13.32
CA ALA A 74 -3.13 -12.45 -14.73
C ALA A 74 -2.04 -11.38 -14.94
N ASN A 75 -2.12 -10.24 -14.25
CA ASN A 75 -1.13 -9.20 -14.34
C ASN A 75 0.26 -9.60 -13.77
N GLU A 76 0.28 -10.48 -12.77
CA GLU A 76 1.52 -10.91 -12.10
C GLU A 76 2.12 -12.17 -12.75
N HIS A 77 1.36 -12.93 -13.52
CA HIS A 77 1.80 -14.20 -14.08
C HIS A 77 2.07 -14.09 -15.58
N PRO A 78 3.36 -14.18 -16.02
CA PRO A 78 3.74 -13.90 -17.39
C PRO A 78 3.15 -14.83 -18.45
N ALA A 79 2.64 -16.01 -18.05
CA ALA A 79 2.01 -16.98 -18.95
C ALA A 79 0.49 -16.86 -19.03
N ILE A 80 -0.13 -15.93 -18.31
CA ILE A 80 -1.58 -15.71 -18.32
C ILE A 80 -1.86 -14.40 -19.06
N SER A 81 -2.55 -14.48 -20.19
CA SER A 81 -2.88 -13.32 -21.01
C SER A 81 -4.19 -12.65 -20.59
N GLU A 82 -5.16 -13.44 -20.18
CA GLU A 82 -6.51 -12.96 -19.86
C GLU A 82 -6.95 -13.46 -18.47
N PRO A 83 -7.70 -12.67 -17.70
CA PRO A 83 -8.18 -13.06 -16.37
C PRO A 83 -9.01 -14.35 -16.36
N GLU A 84 -9.70 -14.64 -17.46
CA GLU A 84 -10.53 -15.84 -17.63
C GLU A 84 -9.70 -17.13 -17.66
N ASP A 85 -8.43 -17.05 -18.05
CA ASP A 85 -7.50 -18.20 -18.10
C ASP A 85 -6.93 -18.55 -16.71
N VAL A 86 -7.24 -17.75 -15.69
CA VAL A 86 -6.78 -18.01 -14.31
C VAL A 86 -7.53 -19.20 -13.72
N THR A 87 -6.77 -20.22 -13.30
CA THR A 87 -7.26 -21.47 -12.69
C THR A 87 -6.92 -21.53 -11.18
N GLN A 88 -7.51 -22.49 -10.48
CA GLN A 88 -7.16 -22.78 -9.08
C GLN A 88 -5.69 -23.19 -8.92
N GLU A 89 -5.10 -23.85 -9.91
CA GLU A 89 -3.68 -24.23 -9.86
C GLU A 89 -2.78 -23.00 -9.83
N HIS A 90 -3.10 -21.95 -10.58
CA HIS A 90 -2.39 -20.67 -10.53
C HIS A 90 -2.47 -20.02 -9.13
N ILE A 91 -3.61 -20.12 -8.44
CA ILE A 91 -3.74 -19.64 -7.04
C ILE A 91 -2.80 -20.40 -6.13
N LEU A 92 -2.75 -21.74 -6.25
CA LEU A 92 -1.88 -22.59 -5.42
C LEU A 92 -0.40 -22.30 -5.66
N GLN A 93 0.00 -22.10 -6.92
CA GLN A 93 1.36 -21.73 -7.29
C GLN A 93 1.72 -20.34 -6.70
N PHE A 94 0.83 -19.37 -6.83
CA PHE A 94 1.03 -18.04 -6.27
C PHE A 94 1.12 -18.07 -4.74
N LYS A 95 0.27 -18.87 -4.08
CA LYS A 95 0.34 -19.10 -2.63
C LYS A 95 1.69 -19.66 -2.21
N ALA A 96 2.22 -20.62 -2.95
CA ALA A 96 3.51 -21.25 -2.65
C ALA A 96 4.70 -20.30 -2.89
N SER A 97 4.56 -19.30 -3.76
CA SER A 97 5.64 -18.38 -4.12
C SER A 97 5.89 -17.27 -3.11
N ILE A 98 4.91 -16.96 -2.23
CA ILE A 98 5.02 -15.86 -1.27
C ILE A 98 4.84 -16.42 0.15
N PRO A 99 5.85 -16.30 1.01
CA PRO A 99 5.74 -16.73 2.41
C PRO A 99 4.76 -15.85 3.20
N ASP A 100 4.27 -16.40 4.32
CA ASP A 100 3.39 -15.68 5.26
C ASP A 100 2.04 -15.22 4.65
N GLN A 101 1.58 -15.89 3.59
CA GLN A 101 0.25 -15.65 3.04
C GLN A 101 -0.60 -16.92 2.98
N ASP A 102 -1.91 -16.72 3.05
CA ASP A 102 -2.91 -17.79 2.90
C ASP A 102 -4.08 -17.30 2.06
N PHE A 103 -4.64 -18.20 1.26
CA PHE A 103 -5.80 -17.94 0.40
C PHE A 103 -6.87 -18.99 0.64
N THR A 104 -8.10 -18.53 0.71
CA THR A 104 -9.29 -19.37 0.77
C THR A 104 -10.23 -18.98 -0.36
N LEU A 105 -10.50 -19.89 -1.28
CA LEU A 105 -11.51 -19.68 -2.31
C LEU A 105 -12.87 -20.04 -1.71
N ASN A 106 -13.79 -19.09 -1.74
CA ASN A 106 -15.15 -19.25 -1.22
C ASN A 106 -16.08 -19.84 -2.29
N ASP A 107 -17.21 -20.39 -1.86
CA ASP A 107 -18.21 -21.02 -2.75
C ASP A 107 -18.82 -20.04 -3.78
N ASP A 108 -18.82 -18.73 -3.47
CA ASP A 108 -19.29 -17.65 -4.34
C ASP A 108 -18.23 -17.19 -5.35
N GLY A 109 -17.07 -17.85 -5.41
CA GLY A 109 -15.96 -17.51 -6.27
C GLY A 109 -15.07 -16.37 -5.75
N SER A 110 -15.40 -15.74 -4.64
CA SER A 110 -14.53 -14.75 -4.02
C SER A 110 -13.31 -15.40 -3.37
N LEU A 111 -12.21 -14.64 -3.24
CA LEU A 111 -10.96 -15.08 -2.65
C LEU A 111 -10.68 -14.28 -1.36
N GLU A 112 -10.72 -14.95 -0.20
CA GLU A 112 -10.17 -14.39 1.01
C GLU A 112 -8.65 -14.60 1.00
N TYR A 113 -7.90 -13.52 1.18
CA TYR A 113 -6.46 -13.61 1.44
C TYR A 113 -6.13 -13.12 2.84
N ARG A 114 -5.14 -13.76 3.44
CA ARG A 114 -4.52 -13.39 4.71
C ARG A 114 -3.03 -13.30 4.50
N ILE A 115 -2.47 -12.14 4.83
CA ILE A 115 -1.05 -11.91 4.62
C ILE A 115 -0.45 -11.21 5.84
N LYS A 116 0.71 -11.69 6.27
CA LYS A 116 1.40 -11.15 7.43
C LYS A 116 2.46 -10.14 6.99
N VAL A 117 2.29 -8.89 7.41
CA VAL A 117 3.20 -7.78 7.08
C VAL A 117 3.71 -7.10 8.34
N SER A 118 4.79 -6.36 8.22
CA SER A 118 5.33 -5.53 9.31
C SER A 118 4.98 -4.06 9.03
N PRO A 119 4.16 -3.40 9.87
CA PRO A 119 3.85 -1.99 9.70
C PRO A 119 5.08 -1.09 9.81
N VAL A 120 6.01 -1.47 10.68
CA VAL A 120 7.32 -0.83 10.84
C VAL A 120 8.39 -1.75 10.25
N ARG A 121 9.22 -1.18 9.40
CA ARG A 121 10.28 -1.92 8.69
C ARG A 121 11.58 -1.14 8.62
N PRO A 122 12.74 -1.82 8.43
CA PRO A 122 13.97 -1.12 8.08
C PRO A 122 13.84 -0.50 6.69
N SER A 123 14.43 0.68 6.49
CA SER A 123 14.56 1.26 5.16
C SER A 123 15.70 0.55 4.39
N SER A 124 15.46 0.24 3.11
CA SER A 124 16.47 -0.39 2.24
C SER A 124 17.60 0.57 1.86
N LEU A 125 17.32 1.88 1.82
CA LEU A 125 18.26 2.92 1.35
C LEU A 125 18.82 3.79 2.47
N SER A 126 18.31 3.67 3.70
CA SER A 126 18.76 4.47 4.83
C SER A 126 18.72 3.67 6.13
N ASN A 127 19.51 4.09 7.12
CA ASN A 127 19.47 3.46 8.44
C ASN A 127 18.19 3.84 9.19
N GLY A 128 17.69 2.92 10.03
CA GLY A 128 16.60 3.15 10.98
C GLY A 128 15.29 2.48 10.58
N GLN A 129 14.31 2.61 11.45
CA GLN A 129 12.97 2.05 11.29
C GLN A 129 12.04 3.10 10.71
N ALA A 130 11.16 2.67 9.83
CA ALA A 130 10.12 3.51 9.24
C ALA A 130 8.74 2.86 9.39
N PHE A 131 7.73 3.63 9.76
CA PHE A 131 6.34 3.23 9.62
C PHE A 131 5.95 3.37 8.15
N ALA A 132 5.95 2.27 7.43
CA ALA A 132 5.76 2.25 5.98
C ALA A 132 4.92 1.04 5.56
N ASN A 133 3.64 1.28 5.28
CA ASN A 133 2.63 0.27 4.94
C ASN A 133 1.44 0.93 4.23
N ALA A 134 0.33 0.19 4.03
CA ALA A 134 -0.85 0.70 3.33
C ALA A 134 -2.11 0.82 4.23
N ILE A 135 -1.95 0.84 5.56
CA ILE A 135 -3.10 0.90 6.48
C ILE A 135 -3.90 2.21 6.36
N LEU A 136 -3.24 3.34 6.05
CA LEU A 136 -3.87 4.65 5.89
C LEU A 136 -4.46 4.89 4.51
N GLY A 137 -4.08 4.08 3.52
CA GLY A 137 -4.50 4.22 2.13
C GLY A 137 -4.84 2.88 1.47
N PRO A 138 -5.69 2.03 2.07
CA PRO A 138 -6.13 0.82 1.39
C PRO A 138 -6.94 1.19 0.15
N SER A 139 -6.89 0.34 -0.88
CA SER A 139 -7.77 0.49 -2.03
C SER A 139 -9.24 0.48 -1.60
N HIS A 140 -10.06 1.35 -2.17
CA HIS A 140 -11.49 1.45 -1.89
C HIS A 140 -12.38 0.73 -2.93
N ASN A 141 -11.78 -0.05 -3.84
CA ASN A 141 -12.51 -0.72 -4.92
C ASN A 141 -13.29 -1.96 -4.45
N TYR A 142 -13.12 -2.38 -3.20
CA TYR A 142 -13.73 -3.57 -2.60
C TYR A 142 -13.68 -3.41 -1.06
N GLU A 143 -14.16 -4.42 -0.32
CA GLU A 143 -14.24 -4.35 1.14
C GLU A 143 -12.93 -3.87 1.80
N PRO A 144 -13.02 -3.01 2.83
CA PRO A 144 -11.83 -2.59 3.56
C PRO A 144 -11.16 -3.79 4.25
N PRO A 145 -9.82 -3.80 4.35
CA PRO A 145 -9.11 -4.87 5.04
C PRO A 145 -9.38 -4.83 6.56
N VAL A 146 -9.36 -6.01 7.18
CA VAL A 146 -9.28 -6.17 8.62
C VAL A 146 -7.80 -6.35 8.99
N TYR A 147 -7.34 -5.59 9.96
CA TYR A 147 -5.96 -5.65 10.46
C TYR A 147 -5.95 -6.23 11.88
N THR A 148 -5.24 -7.35 12.07
CA THR A 148 -5.10 -8.01 13.37
C THR A 148 -3.61 -8.10 13.71
N LEU A 149 -3.20 -7.60 14.87
CA LEU A 149 -1.83 -7.65 15.33
C LEU A 149 -1.47 -9.01 15.93
N ASP A 150 -0.17 -9.27 16.16
CA ASP A 150 0.31 -10.56 16.70
C ASP A 150 -0.28 -10.92 18.07
N ASP A 151 -0.71 -9.94 18.86
CA ASP A 151 -1.41 -10.15 20.13
C ASP A 151 -2.88 -10.55 19.95
N GLY A 152 -3.38 -10.67 18.73
CA GLY A 152 -4.77 -11.00 18.39
C GLY A 152 -5.72 -9.80 18.41
N ALA A 153 -5.26 -8.61 18.78
CA ALA A 153 -6.11 -7.43 18.83
C ALA A 153 -6.34 -6.86 17.43
N VAL A 154 -7.59 -6.60 17.08
CA VAL A 154 -7.99 -5.92 15.85
C VAL A 154 -7.66 -4.43 15.97
N VAL A 155 -7.09 -3.87 14.92
CA VAL A 155 -6.85 -2.42 14.83
C VAL A 155 -8.19 -1.70 14.66
N THR A 156 -8.46 -0.78 15.55
CA THR A 156 -9.72 -0.05 15.61
C THR A 156 -9.73 1.17 14.68
N PRO A 157 -10.90 1.64 14.23
CA PRO A 157 -11.02 2.91 13.50
C PRO A 157 -10.43 4.11 14.27
N LYS A 158 -10.52 4.11 15.59
CA LYS A 158 -9.93 5.16 16.43
C LYS A 158 -8.40 5.16 16.34
N GLU A 159 -7.76 4.00 16.41
CA GLU A 159 -6.31 3.88 16.26
C GLU A 159 -5.85 4.33 14.87
N ILE A 160 -6.63 4.00 13.82
CA ILE A 160 -6.34 4.47 12.45
C ILE A 160 -6.44 6.00 12.37
N GLU A 161 -7.41 6.62 13.04
CA GLU A 161 -7.54 8.08 13.02
C GLU A 161 -6.43 8.77 13.82
N GLU A 162 -6.04 8.24 14.97
CA GLU A 162 -4.88 8.71 15.74
C GLU A 162 -3.59 8.61 14.90
N LEU A 163 -3.39 7.49 14.22
CA LEU A 163 -2.28 7.27 13.31
C LEU A 163 -2.28 8.29 12.15
N ARG A 164 -3.45 8.54 11.56
CA ARG A 164 -3.63 9.55 10.51
C ARG A 164 -3.21 10.93 11.00
N GLY A 165 -3.60 11.31 12.21
CA GLY A 165 -3.21 12.57 12.83
C GLY A 165 -1.69 12.72 12.93
N VAL A 166 -0.98 11.68 13.39
CA VAL A 166 0.49 11.70 13.47
C VAL A 166 1.11 11.79 12.07
N ALA A 167 0.65 10.96 11.13
CA ALA A 167 1.19 10.92 9.78
C ALA A 167 1.00 12.25 9.03
N GLU A 168 -0.13 12.93 9.22
CA GLU A 168 -0.38 14.23 8.58
C GLU A 168 0.63 15.30 9.03
N THR A 169 1.10 15.28 10.28
CA THR A 169 2.15 16.21 10.77
C THR A 169 3.51 15.99 10.10
N CYS A 170 3.72 14.81 9.51
CA CYS A 170 4.94 14.42 8.81
C CYS A 170 4.78 14.45 7.28
N THR A 171 3.62 14.91 6.80
CA THR A 171 3.25 14.91 5.37
C THR A 171 3.57 16.26 4.74
N VAL A 172 4.11 16.22 3.54
CA VAL A 172 4.31 17.37 2.65
C VAL A 172 3.67 17.11 1.29
N GLU A 173 3.40 18.15 0.54
CA GLU A 173 2.79 18.09 -0.79
C GLU A 173 3.82 18.41 -1.86
N ILE A 174 3.82 17.65 -2.96
CA ILE A 174 4.64 17.95 -4.14
C ILE A 174 3.85 18.93 -5.01
N ASN A 175 4.42 20.11 -5.23
CA ASN A 175 3.92 21.08 -6.18
C ASN A 175 4.53 20.79 -7.56
N TRP A 176 3.89 19.88 -8.29
CA TRP A 176 4.36 19.43 -9.59
C TRP A 176 4.46 20.57 -10.62
N GLN A 177 5.50 20.49 -11.44
CA GLN A 177 5.62 21.19 -12.71
C GLN A 177 5.69 20.17 -13.85
N ASP A 178 5.43 20.61 -15.08
CA ASP A 178 5.57 19.75 -16.26
C ASP A 178 7.05 19.33 -16.40
N GLY A 179 7.28 18.04 -16.56
CA GLY A 179 8.63 17.46 -16.67
C GLY A 179 9.27 17.05 -15.34
N ASP A 180 8.65 17.35 -14.19
CA ASP A 180 9.20 16.96 -12.89
C ASP A 180 9.25 15.45 -12.72
N VAL A 181 10.32 14.99 -12.06
CA VAL A 181 10.49 13.61 -11.61
C VAL A 181 10.72 13.59 -10.10
N ALA A 182 9.98 12.74 -9.39
CA ALA A 182 10.26 12.44 -7.99
C ALA A 182 10.52 10.95 -7.82
N VAL A 183 11.62 10.60 -7.15
CA VAL A 183 11.98 9.23 -6.81
C VAL A 183 11.95 9.08 -5.30
N ILE A 184 11.24 8.08 -4.81
CA ILE A 184 11.07 7.82 -3.37
C ILE A 184 11.54 6.42 -3.00
N ASP A 185 12.12 6.31 -1.81
CA ASP A 185 12.36 5.04 -1.13
C ASP A 185 11.01 4.49 -0.62
N ASN A 186 10.46 3.52 -1.31
CA ASN A 186 9.15 2.93 -0.98
C ASN A 186 9.19 2.09 0.31
N THR A 187 10.37 1.76 0.82
CA THR A 187 10.51 1.08 2.10
C THR A 187 10.42 2.05 3.30
N ARG A 188 10.45 3.35 3.04
CA ARG A 188 10.45 4.43 4.03
C ARG A 188 9.35 5.45 3.85
N VAL A 189 9.10 5.88 2.62
CA VAL A 189 8.23 7.02 2.33
C VAL A 189 6.87 6.53 1.85
N MET A 190 5.83 6.82 2.61
CA MET A 190 4.46 6.67 2.16
C MET A 190 4.07 7.83 1.26
N HIS A 191 3.22 7.56 0.29
CA HIS A 191 2.67 8.56 -0.59
C HIS A 191 1.14 8.43 -0.69
N GLY A 192 0.52 9.46 -1.19
CA GLY A 192 -0.91 9.54 -1.39
C GLY A 192 -1.25 10.67 -2.36
N ARG A 193 -2.49 11.08 -2.36
CA ARG A 193 -2.94 12.15 -3.26
C ARG A 193 -4.14 12.87 -2.67
N ARG A 194 -4.13 14.20 -2.73
CA ARG A 194 -5.31 15.02 -2.45
C ARG A 194 -6.40 14.77 -3.52
N ALA A 195 -7.63 15.17 -3.25
CA ALA A 195 -8.71 15.01 -4.22
C ALA A 195 -8.34 15.62 -5.59
N ILE A 196 -8.66 14.90 -6.68
CA ILE A 196 -8.44 15.42 -8.03
C ILE A 196 -9.45 16.52 -8.32
N LYS A 197 -8.94 17.72 -8.57
CA LYS A 197 -9.71 18.87 -9.06
C LYS A 197 -9.51 19.09 -10.55
N ASP A 198 -8.30 18.86 -11.04
CA ASP A 198 -7.96 18.94 -12.46
C ASP A 198 -7.75 17.53 -13.02
N GLN A 199 -8.64 17.12 -13.94
CA GLN A 199 -8.62 15.80 -14.58
C GLN A 199 -7.65 15.72 -15.77
N ASP A 200 -7.15 16.85 -16.25
CA ASP A 200 -6.22 16.91 -17.38
C ASP A 200 -4.78 16.61 -16.95
N ARG A 201 -4.51 16.54 -15.64
CA ARG A 201 -3.18 16.17 -15.15
C ARG A 201 -2.77 14.78 -15.64
N GLN A 202 -1.48 14.63 -15.95
CA GLN A 202 -0.88 13.36 -16.35
C GLN A 202 0.32 13.05 -15.47
N LEU A 203 0.19 12.07 -14.61
CA LEU A 203 1.26 11.58 -13.74
C LEU A 203 1.46 10.09 -14.01
N PHE A 204 2.69 9.73 -14.36
CA PHE A 204 3.09 8.35 -14.57
C PHE A 204 3.82 7.82 -13.32
N ILE A 205 3.67 6.52 -13.08
CA ILE A 205 4.32 5.82 -11.98
C ILE A 205 5.19 4.70 -12.53
N GLY A 206 6.40 4.59 -12.04
CA GLY A 206 7.30 3.48 -12.29
C GLY A 206 7.75 2.87 -10.97
N MET A 207 7.92 1.55 -10.93
CA MET A 207 8.35 0.81 -9.75
C MET A 207 9.60 0.01 -10.07
N GLY A 208 10.51 -0.11 -9.10
CA GLY A 208 11.75 -0.85 -9.26
C GLY A 208 12.19 -1.56 -7.98
N ARG A 209 13.06 -2.57 -8.17
CA ARG A 209 13.78 -3.25 -7.10
C ARG A 209 15.28 -3.02 -7.27
N LEU A 210 16.00 -2.97 -6.16
CA LEU A 210 17.46 -2.86 -6.08
C LEU A 210 18.12 -4.23 -5.96
#